data_2fc935a79a77a0915ec1a69efce371cb
#
_entry.id   2fc935a79a77a0915ec1a69efce371cb
#
_cell.length_a   1.000
_cell.length_b   1.000
_cell.length_c   1.000
_cell.angle_alpha   90.00
_cell.angle_beta   90.00
_cell.angle_gamma   90.00
#
_symmetry.space_group_name_H-M   'P 1'
#
loop_
_entity.id
_entity.type
_entity.pdbx_description
1 polymer ?
#
loop_
_entity_poly.entity_id
_entity_poly.type
_entity_poly.pdbx_seq_one_letter_code
_entity_poly.pdbx_strand_id
1 'polypeptide(L)'
;MRFDVITLFPELFEPFLQTGVTRRAYETGQIELKLWQLRDFAQGNYRRVDDRPFGGGPGMVMQAEPLWQCLQAIRADRASHANQATAPQTPAQTAPVVLFSPIGQRLDHAQVQHWADASSSTGAILVCGRYEGIDQRFIDTCVDTQISLGDFVLSGGEIPAIALLDAIARLQPGVLHDQDSHIQDSFNPALGGLLDCPHYTRPEVWREQHVPAVLLGGNHAEIAQWRQAQ
;
A
#
# COMPACT_ATOMS: atom_id res chain seq x y z
N MET A 1 -9.88 4.55 -7.78
CA MET A 1 -9.41 5.21 -6.54
C MET A 1 -8.08 5.91 -6.77
N ARG A 2 -7.74 6.94 -5.99
CA ARG A 2 -6.50 7.69 -6.20
C ARG A 2 -5.62 7.69 -4.95
N PHE A 3 -4.32 7.40 -5.11
CA PHE A 3 -3.30 7.54 -4.09
C PHE A 3 -2.29 8.62 -4.48
N ASP A 4 -1.98 9.50 -3.53
CA ASP A 4 -0.92 10.49 -3.66
C ASP A 4 0.20 10.11 -2.70
N VAL A 5 1.44 10.08 -3.15
CA VAL A 5 2.59 9.67 -2.33
C VAL A 5 3.56 10.83 -2.17
N ILE A 6 3.75 11.29 -0.95
CA ILE A 6 4.79 12.25 -0.59
C ILE A 6 6.07 11.47 -0.32
N THR A 7 7.10 11.67 -1.12
CA THR A 7 8.37 10.93 -1.02
C THR A 7 9.57 11.79 -1.39
N LEU A 8 10.74 11.39 -0.94
CA LEU A 8 12.04 11.92 -1.40
C LEU A 8 12.62 11.17 -2.60
N PHE A 9 12.05 9.99 -2.93
CA PHE A 9 12.56 9.06 -3.93
C PHE A 9 11.43 8.51 -4.82
N PRO A 10 10.78 9.36 -5.65
CA PRO A 10 9.70 8.90 -6.53
C PRO A 10 10.15 7.80 -7.49
N GLU A 11 11.41 7.77 -7.87
CA GLU A 11 12.02 6.77 -8.76
C GLU A 11 11.97 5.34 -8.21
N LEU A 12 11.77 5.15 -6.91
CA LEU A 12 11.59 3.80 -6.32
C LEU A 12 10.26 3.15 -6.72
N PHE A 13 9.28 3.95 -7.12
CA PHE A 13 7.96 3.46 -7.51
C PHE A 13 7.88 3.04 -8.98
N GLU A 14 8.74 3.57 -9.85
CA GLU A 14 8.67 3.36 -11.29
C GLU A 14 8.76 1.87 -11.68
N PRO A 15 9.72 1.06 -11.21
CA PRO A 15 9.77 -0.36 -11.53
C PRO A 15 8.54 -1.12 -11.06
N PHE A 16 8.00 -0.76 -9.89
CA PHE A 16 6.79 -1.36 -9.34
C PHE A 16 5.57 -1.11 -10.23
N LEU A 17 5.41 0.10 -10.74
CA LEU A 17 4.27 0.46 -11.59
C LEU A 17 4.31 -0.20 -12.98
N GLN A 18 5.49 -0.59 -13.46
CA GLN A 18 5.70 -1.08 -14.82
C GLN A 18 5.83 -2.60 -14.91
N THR A 19 5.97 -3.32 -13.77
CA THR A 19 6.26 -4.74 -13.76
C THR A 19 5.23 -5.54 -12.97
N GLY A 20 5.19 -6.85 -13.25
CA GLY A 20 4.30 -7.76 -12.54
C GLY A 20 2.82 -7.66 -12.94
N VAL A 21 1.98 -8.42 -12.26
CA VAL A 21 0.53 -8.49 -12.54
C VAL A 21 -0.21 -7.25 -12.05
N THR A 22 0.26 -6.65 -10.96
CA THR A 22 -0.36 -5.50 -10.29
C THR A 22 -0.31 -4.22 -11.11
N ARG A 23 0.63 -4.09 -12.09
CA ARG A 23 0.65 -2.97 -13.04
C ARG A 23 -0.70 -2.75 -13.74
N ARG A 24 -1.49 -3.81 -13.94
CA ARG A 24 -2.80 -3.73 -14.60
C ARG A 24 -3.75 -2.77 -13.90
N ALA A 25 -3.72 -2.71 -12.57
CA ALA A 25 -4.57 -1.80 -11.81
C ALA A 25 -4.31 -0.32 -12.17
N TYR A 26 -3.06 0.01 -12.48
CA TYR A 26 -2.63 1.35 -12.88
C TYR A 26 -2.88 1.61 -14.38
N GLU A 27 -2.54 0.66 -15.25
CA GLU A 27 -2.76 0.74 -16.69
C GLU A 27 -4.24 0.89 -17.06
N THR A 28 -5.13 0.24 -16.32
CA THR A 28 -6.58 0.31 -16.54
C THR A 28 -7.25 1.50 -15.83
N GLY A 29 -6.50 2.27 -15.04
CA GLY A 29 -7.01 3.43 -14.31
C GLY A 29 -7.87 3.09 -13.09
N GLN A 30 -7.88 1.83 -12.62
CA GLN A 30 -8.57 1.46 -11.39
C GLN A 30 -7.90 2.10 -10.17
N ILE A 31 -6.56 2.18 -10.22
CA ILE A 31 -5.75 2.92 -9.26
C ILE A 31 -4.99 4.01 -10.02
N GLU A 32 -5.22 5.24 -9.64
CA GLU A 32 -4.39 6.38 -10.03
C GLU A 32 -3.34 6.60 -8.93
N LEU A 33 -2.06 6.59 -9.31
CA LEU A 33 -0.97 6.90 -8.39
C LEU A 33 -0.27 8.18 -8.84
N LYS A 34 -0.21 9.19 -7.96
CA LYS A 34 0.52 10.42 -8.18
C LYS A 34 1.64 10.57 -7.17
N LEU A 35 2.86 10.74 -7.68
CA LEU A 35 4.07 10.89 -6.87
C LEU A 35 4.40 12.37 -6.70
N TRP A 36 4.72 12.78 -5.48
CA TRP A 36 5.04 14.15 -5.11
C TRP A 36 6.45 14.19 -4.52
N GLN A 37 7.36 14.82 -5.27
CA GLN A 37 8.72 15.01 -4.80
C GLN A 37 8.74 16.08 -3.70
N LEU A 38 9.02 15.68 -2.46
CA LEU A 38 8.96 16.58 -1.31
C LEU A 38 9.91 17.78 -1.44
N ARG A 39 11.08 17.60 -2.08
CA ARG A 39 12.05 18.68 -2.26
C ARG A 39 11.54 19.86 -3.09
N ASP A 40 10.51 19.65 -3.90
CA ASP A 40 9.91 20.72 -4.70
C ASP A 40 9.12 21.73 -3.86
N PHE A 41 8.79 21.35 -2.63
CA PHE A 41 8.08 22.18 -1.65
C PHE A 41 9.00 22.79 -0.59
N ALA A 42 10.31 22.52 -0.65
CA ALA A 42 11.28 23.09 0.25
C ALA A 42 11.76 24.44 -0.26
N GLN A 43 11.97 25.38 0.67
CA GLN A 43 12.45 26.73 0.38
C GLN A 43 14.00 26.78 0.28
N GLY A 44 14.47 27.83 -0.38
CA GLY A 44 15.90 28.13 -0.51
C GLY A 44 16.64 27.30 -1.55
N ASN A 45 17.88 27.70 -1.84
CA ASN A 45 18.67 27.11 -2.92
C ASN A 45 19.05 25.64 -2.71
N TYR A 46 19.09 25.20 -1.44
CA TYR A 46 19.48 23.82 -1.09
C TYR A 46 18.27 22.87 -1.00
N ARG A 47 17.04 23.37 -1.10
CA ARG A 47 15.80 22.58 -1.01
C ARG A 47 15.83 21.60 0.17
N ARG A 48 16.21 22.09 1.36
CA ARG A 48 16.31 21.29 2.57
C ARG A 48 14.92 20.88 3.05
N VAL A 49 14.78 19.61 3.40
CA VAL A 49 13.56 19.00 3.91
C VAL A 49 13.74 18.45 5.33
N ASP A 50 14.93 18.57 5.88
CA ASP A 50 15.35 18.01 7.16
C ASP A 50 16.22 19.00 7.94
N ASP A 51 16.23 18.86 9.27
CA ASP A 51 17.10 19.64 10.16
C ASP A 51 17.44 18.83 11.42
N ARG A 52 18.37 19.33 12.24
CA ARG A 52 18.77 18.70 13.49
C ARG A 52 17.61 18.67 14.49
N PRO A 53 17.42 17.56 15.25
CA PRO A 53 16.39 17.52 16.27
C PRO A 53 16.66 18.51 17.42
N PHE A 54 15.61 19.13 17.91
CA PHE A 54 15.68 19.83 19.18
C PHE A 54 16.01 18.86 20.32
N GLY A 55 16.80 19.29 21.27
CA GLY A 55 17.29 18.42 22.34
C GLY A 55 18.56 17.64 21.98
N GLY A 56 19.02 17.75 20.73
CA GLY A 56 20.21 17.02 20.25
C GLY A 56 19.89 15.56 19.91
N GLY A 57 20.93 14.80 19.59
CA GLY A 57 20.85 13.39 19.18
C GLY A 57 21.45 13.15 17.80
N PRO A 58 21.58 11.89 17.38
CA PRO A 58 22.08 11.54 16.07
C PRO A 58 21.02 11.81 14.99
N GLY A 59 21.47 11.97 13.75
CA GLY A 59 20.61 12.06 12.58
C GLY A 59 19.93 13.41 12.39
N MET A 60 18.87 13.37 11.57
CA MET A 60 18.08 14.52 11.13
C MET A 60 16.60 14.18 11.26
N VAL A 61 15.74 15.20 11.28
CA VAL A 61 14.27 15.06 11.34
C VAL A 61 13.67 15.80 10.15
N MET A 62 12.68 15.21 9.48
CA MET A 62 11.96 15.87 8.40
C MET A 62 11.17 17.06 8.92
N GLN A 63 11.32 18.19 8.24
CA GLN A 63 10.68 19.45 8.61
C GLN A 63 9.18 19.41 8.32
N ALA A 64 8.36 19.99 9.21
CA ALA A 64 6.91 20.08 9.06
C ALA A 64 6.49 20.95 7.86
N GLU A 65 7.17 22.06 7.60
CA GLU A 65 6.74 23.04 6.60
C GLU A 65 6.74 22.49 5.16
N PRO A 66 7.82 21.84 4.64
CA PRO A 66 7.78 21.24 3.31
C PRO A 66 6.68 20.19 3.17
N LEU A 67 6.45 19.36 4.21
CA LEU A 67 5.40 18.35 4.22
C LEU A 67 4.02 19.00 4.17
N TRP A 68 3.79 20.06 4.94
CA TRP A 68 2.55 20.79 4.95
C TRP A 68 2.26 21.46 3.60
N GLN A 69 3.24 22.12 2.99
CA GLN A 69 3.12 22.73 1.66
C GLN A 69 2.79 21.69 0.59
N CYS A 70 3.46 20.53 0.61
CA CYS A 70 3.16 19.42 -0.28
C CYS A 70 1.72 18.92 -0.07
N LEU A 71 1.30 18.73 1.17
CA LEU A 71 -0.06 18.29 1.50
C LEU A 71 -1.13 19.28 1.00
N GLN A 72 -0.91 20.60 1.14
CA GLN A 72 -1.82 21.61 0.61
C GLN A 72 -1.91 21.57 -0.92
N ALA A 73 -0.77 21.36 -1.61
CA ALA A 73 -0.76 21.21 -3.06
C ALA A 73 -1.54 19.96 -3.52
N ILE A 74 -1.39 18.84 -2.81
CA ILE A 74 -2.16 17.62 -3.09
C ILE A 74 -3.66 17.88 -2.92
N ARG A 75 -4.06 18.50 -1.82
CA ARG A 75 -5.47 18.81 -1.55
C ARG A 75 -6.08 19.73 -2.62
N ALA A 76 -5.33 20.75 -3.05
CA ALA A 76 -5.75 21.64 -4.14
C ALA A 76 -5.88 20.91 -5.48
N ASP A 77 -4.94 20.05 -5.81
CA ASP A 77 -4.94 19.24 -7.03
C ASP A 77 -6.14 18.27 -7.02
N ARG A 78 -6.39 17.56 -5.92
CA ARG A 78 -7.56 16.69 -5.77
C ARG A 78 -8.87 17.46 -5.92
N ALA A 79 -9.00 18.63 -5.31
CA ALA A 79 -10.18 19.47 -5.43
C ALA A 79 -10.44 19.94 -6.87
N SER A 80 -9.38 20.27 -7.63
CA SER A 80 -9.51 20.68 -9.03
C SER A 80 -9.98 19.53 -9.92
N HIS A 81 -9.51 18.31 -9.68
CA HIS A 81 -9.97 17.11 -10.41
C HIS A 81 -11.43 16.76 -10.07
N ALA A 82 -11.83 16.90 -8.81
CA ALA A 82 -13.20 16.66 -8.38
C ALA A 82 -14.20 17.59 -9.09
N ASN A 83 -13.84 18.85 -9.30
CA ASN A 83 -14.69 19.84 -9.98
C ASN A 83 -14.83 19.59 -11.50
N GLN A 84 -13.96 18.77 -12.10
CA GLN A 84 -14.03 18.41 -13.53
C GLN A 84 -14.83 17.13 -13.79
N ALA A 85 -15.15 16.36 -12.75
CA ALA A 85 -15.93 15.15 -12.88
C ALA A 85 -17.43 15.47 -13.06
N THR A 86 -18.04 14.96 -14.14
CA THR A 86 -19.44 15.21 -14.53
C THR A 86 -20.50 14.50 -13.69
N ALA A 87 -20.10 13.70 -12.69
CA ALA A 87 -21.01 12.99 -11.80
C ALA A 87 -21.21 13.73 -10.47
N PRO A 88 -22.44 13.73 -9.88
CA PRO A 88 -22.67 14.32 -8.57
C PRO A 88 -21.83 13.56 -7.53
N GLN A 89 -20.82 14.23 -7.02
CA GLN A 89 -19.98 13.67 -5.96
C GLN A 89 -20.65 13.90 -4.62
N THR A 90 -20.67 12.87 -3.79
CA THR A 90 -20.88 12.95 -2.35
C THR A 90 -19.94 14.04 -1.79
N PRO A 91 -20.32 14.81 -0.74
CA PRO A 91 -19.45 15.85 -0.18
C PRO A 91 -18.03 15.33 -0.06
N ALA A 92 -17.06 16.06 -0.59
CA ALA A 92 -15.68 15.64 -0.73
C ALA A 92 -15.15 15.12 0.62
N GLN A 93 -15.19 13.84 0.82
CA GLN A 93 -14.48 13.20 1.89
C GLN A 93 -13.00 13.44 1.59
N THR A 94 -12.36 14.25 2.42
CA THR A 94 -10.93 14.54 2.27
C THR A 94 -10.18 13.22 2.38
N ALA A 95 -9.37 12.89 1.38
CA ALA A 95 -8.57 11.66 1.42
C ALA A 95 -7.70 11.65 2.69
N PRO A 96 -7.74 10.56 3.47
CA PRO A 96 -6.99 10.47 4.71
C PRO A 96 -5.48 10.51 4.45
N VAL A 97 -4.76 11.10 5.40
CA VAL A 97 -3.29 11.16 5.40
C VAL A 97 -2.75 10.00 6.22
N VAL A 98 -2.01 9.13 5.57
CA VAL A 98 -1.45 7.90 6.15
C VAL A 98 0.06 8.02 6.24
N LEU A 99 0.61 7.88 7.44
CA LEU A 99 2.05 7.83 7.68
C LEU A 99 2.50 6.38 7.92
N PHE A 100 3.56 5.95 7.26
CA PHE A 100 4.20 4.68 7.60
C PHE A 100 5.22 4.88 8.72
N SER A 101 4.99 4.20 9.84
CA SER A 101 5.75 4.36 11.07
C SER A 101 5.79 3.07 11.88
N PRO A 102 6.90 2.74 12.58
CA PRO A 102 6.97 1.56 13.44
C PRO A 102 5.94 1.55 14.59
N ILE A 103 5.47 2.73 15.03
CA ILE A 103 4.45 2.85 16.09
C ILE A 103 3.02 2.73 15.57
N GLY A 104 2.83 2.63 14.24
CA GLY A 104 1.52 2.51 13.61
C GLY A 104 0.83 1.18 13.89
N GLN A 105 -0.45 1.12 13.57
CA GLN A 105 -1.19 -0.14 13.57
C GLN A 105 -0.60 -1.08 12.54
N ARG A 106 -0.37 -2.34 12.91
CA ARG A 106 0.18 -3.34 12.00
C ARG A 106 -0.80 -3.64 10.88
N LEU A 107 -0.30 -3.53 9.62
CA LEU A 107 -1.07 -3.82 8.43
C LEU A 107 -1.47 -5.30 8.39
N ASP A 108 -2.76 -5.55 8.22
CA ASP A 108 -3.34 -6.87 8.05
C ASP A 108 -4.27 -6.92 6.82
N HIS A 109 -4.79 -8.11 6.53
CA HIS A 109 -5.65 -8.31 5.36
C HIS A 109 -6.96 -7.49 5.44
N ALA A 110 -7.53 -7.33 6.63
CA ALA A 110 -8.76 -6.55 6.81
C ALA A 110 -8.55 -5.07 6.49
N GLN A 111 -7.41 -4.51 6.89
CA GLN A 111 -7.03 -3.14 6.53
C GLN A 111 -6.80 -3.02 5.02
N VAL A 112 -6.12 -3.99 4.39
CA VAL A 112 -5.93 -3.99 2.94
C VAL A 112 -7.27 -4.01 2.21
N GLN A 113 -8.22 -4.86 2.63
CA GLN A 113 -9.57 -4.89 2.07
C GLN A 113 -10.31 -3.55 2.22
N HIS A 114 -10.20 -2.92 3.39
CA HIS A 114 -10.78 -1.60 3.61
C HIS A 114 -10.26 -0.54 2.63
N TRP A 115 -8.95 -0.52 2.40
CA TRP A 115 -8.33 0.40 1.43
C TRP A 115 -8.63 0.03 -0.04
N ALA A 116 -8.85 -1.25 -0.32
CA ALA A 116 -9.12 -1.75 -1.67
C ALA A 116 -10.57 -1.55 -2.12
N ASP A 117 -11.51 -1.33 -1.20
CA ASP A 117 -12.92 -1.13 -1.53
C ASP A 117 -13.15 0.22 -2.21
N ALA A 118 -13.25 0.19 -3.54
CA ALA A 118 -13.46 1.37 -4.36
C ALA A 118 -14.81 2.07 -4.11
N SER A 119 -15.79 1.39 -3.50
CA SER A 119 -17.09 1.97 -3.18
C SER A 119 -17.05 2.88 -1.95
N SER A 120 -16.13 2.61 -1.03
CA SER A 120 -15.96 3.34 0.22
C SER A 120 -14.67 4.17 0.27
N SER A 121 -13.69 3.86 -0.59
CA SER A 121 -12.36 4.49 -0.56
C SER A 121 -12.17 5.51 -1.67
N THR A 122 -11.88 6.75 -1.29
CA THR A 122 -11.36 7.80 -2.19
C THR A 122 -9.85 7.65 -2.44
N GLY A 123 -9.23 6.58 -1.91
CA GLY A 123 -7.80 6.43 -1.79
C GLY A 123 -7.23 7.18 -0.58
N ALA A 124 -5.94 7.48 -0.60
CA ALA A 124 -5.24 8.12 0.51
C ALA A 124 -4.09 9.02 0.05
N ILE A 125 -3.59 9.83 0.98
CA ILE A 125 -2.32 10.55 0.85
C ILE A 125 -1.30 9.81 1.72
N LEU A 126 -0.34 9.15 1.09
CA LEU A 126 0.67 8.33 1.74
C LEU A 126 1.93 9.16 2.01
N VAL A 127 2.37 9.21 3.25
CA VAL A 127 3.57 9.95 3.66
C VAL A 127 4.71 8.98 3.91
N CYS A 128 5.77 9.08 3.13
CA CYS A 128 6.98 8.28 3.28
C CYS A 128 7.99 9.05 4.14
N GLY A 129 8.04 8.72 5.44
CA GLY A 129 9.04 9.25 6.36
C GLY A 129 10.45 8.77 6.02
N ARG A 130 11.46 9.60 6.33
CA ARG A 130 12.89 9.30 6.19
C ARG A 130 13.63 9.85 7.40
N TYR A 131 14.94 9.60 7.46
CA TYR A 131 15.83 10.02 8.55
C TYR A 131 15.41 9.40 9.90
N GLU A 132 15.48 10.15 11.00
CA GLU A 132 15.04 9.72 12.34
C GLU A 132 13.52 9.82 12.52
N GLY A 133 12.83 10.44 11.56
CA GLY A 133 11.38 10.60 11.58
C GLY A 133 10.92 11.96 11.06
N ILE A 134 9.69 12.29 11.35
CA ILE A 134 8.99 13.51 10.93
C ILE A 134 8.74 14.38 12.17
N ASP A 135 8.81 15.69 12.01
CA ASP A 135 8.43 16.65 13.07
C ASP A 135 7.05 16.28 13.64
N GLN A 136 7.02 16.05 14.95
CA GLN A 136 5.81 15.56 15.64
C GLN A 136 4.61 16.48 15.45
N ARG A 137 4.81 17.80 15.29
CA ARG A 137 3.75 18.78 15.06
C ARG A 137 3.01 18.52 13.75
N PHE A 138 3.70 18.05 12.70
CA PHE A 138 3.06 17.63 11.46
C PHE A 138 2.23 16.36 11.67
N ILE A 139 2.77 15.39 12.41
CA ILE A 139 2.07 14.14 12.71
C ILE A 139 0.78 14.45 13.48
N ASP A 140 0.86 15.23 14.57
CA ASP A 140 -0.26 15.54 15.45
C ASP A 140 -1.38 16.34 14.76
N THR A 141 -1.05 17.13 13.73
CA THR A 141 -2.01 18.03 13.09
C THR A 141 -2.50 17.58 11.73
N CYS A 142 -1.75 16.74 11.03
CA CYS A 142 -2.01 16.44 9.62
C CYS A 142 -2.19 14.94 9.32
N VAL A 143 -1.76 14.04 10.20
CA VAL A 143 -1.82 12.60 9.95
C VAL A 143 -3.06 12.00 10.60
N ASP A 144 -3.87 11.32 9.80
CA ASP A 144 -5.11 10.68 10.28
C ASP A 144 -4.85 9.27 10.81
N THR A 145 -3.88 8.56 10.21
CA THR A 145 -3.58 7.16 10.54
C THR A 145 -2.10 6.87 10.37
N GLN A 146 -1.56 6.03 11.26
CA GLN A 146 -0.22 5.48 11.13
C GLN A 146 -0.27 3.97 10.92
N ILE A 147 0.50 3.46 9.95
CA ILE A 147 0.56 2.05 9.58
C ILE A 147 1.98 1.52 9.75
N SER A 148 2.11 0.34 10.36
CA SER A 148 3.36 -0.42 10.49
C SER A 148 3.28 -1.71 9.67
N LEU A 149 4.40 -2.11 9.03
CA LEU A 149 4.50 -3.44 8.42
C LEU A 149 4.85 -4.55 9.43
N GLY A 150 5.37 -4.17 10.60
CA GLY A 150 5.81 -5.12 11.62
C GLY A 150 6.83 -4.53 12.58
N ASP A 151 7.29 -5.34 13.52
CA ASP A 151 8.20 -4.94 14.60
C ASP A 151 9.66 -4.91 14.11
N PHE A 152 9.93 -4.09 13.13
CA PHE A 152 11.26 -3.81 12.57
C PHE A 152 11.31 -2.42 11.97
N VAL A 153 12.52 -1.88 11.79
CA VAL A 153 12.72 -0.55 11.24
C VAL A 153 13.22 -0.64 9.81
N LEU A 154 12.61 0.15 8.93
CA LEU A 154 13.04 0.35 7.54
C LEU A 154 13.70 1.72 7.37
N SER A 155 14.47 1.89 6.31
CA SER A 155 15.15 3.16 6.00
C SER A 155 14.19 4.28 5.56
N GLY A 156 12.92 3.96 5.31
CA GLY A 156 11.89 4.93 4.92
C GLY A 156 10.54 4.30 4.60
N GLY A 157 9.55 5.14 4.34
CA GLY A 157 8.17 4.76 4.13
C GLY A 157 7.83 4.26 2.72
N GLU A 158 8.75 4.31 1.76
CA GLU A 158 8.46 3.93 0.37
C GLU A 158 8.17 2.44 0.21
N ILE A 159 8.94 1.56 0.88
CA ILE A 159 8.68 0.11 0.86
C ILE A 159 7.33 -0.23 1.48
N PRO A 160 6.95 0.28 2.66
CA PRO A 160 5.60 0.12 3.18
C PRO A 160 4.50 0.63 2.26
N ALA A 161 4.71 1.78 1.61
CA ALA A 161 3.77 2.32 0.65
C ALA A 161 3.58 1.38 -0.55
N ILE A 162 4.67 0.87 -1.11
CA ILE A 162 4.64 -0.10 -2.21
C ILE A 162 3.94 -1.39 -1.76
N ALA A 163 4.23 -1.91 -0.56
CA ALA A 163 3.60 -3.12 -0.05
C ALA A 163 2.07 -2.95 0.10
N LEU A 164 1.60 -1.83 0.64
CA LEU A 164 0.17 -1.51 0.73
C LEU A 164 -0.45 -1.40 -0.67
N LEU A 165 0.17 -0.68 -1.59
CA LEU A 165 -0.33 -0.46 -2.94
C LEU A 165 -0.38 -1.77 -3.75
N ASP A 166 0.60 -2.67 -3.60
CA ASP A 166 0.61 -3.99 -4.22
C ASP A 166 -0.54 -4.86 -3.70
N ALA A 167 -0.71 -4.91 -2.39
CA ALA A 167 -1.78 -5.67 -1.75
C ALA A 167 -3.17 -5.17 -2.18
N ILE A 168 -3.37 -3.84 -2.29
CA ILE A 168 -4.62 -3.22 -2.79
C ILE A 168 -4.84 -3.58 -4.26
N ALA A 169 -3.79 -3.46 -5.09
CA ALA A 169 -3.88 -3.71 -6.53
C ALA A 169 -4.29 -5.15 -6.84
N ARG A 170 -3.80 -6.13 -6.08
CA ARG A 170 -4.19 -7.54 -6.21
C ARG A 170 -5.69 -7.78 -6.01
N LEU A 171 -6.32 -6.97 -5.17
CA LEU A 171 -7.75 -7.09 -4.86
C LEU A 171 -8.65 -6.37 -5.88
N GLN A 172 -8.08 -5.63 -6.84
CA GLN A 172 -8.90 -4.95 -7.85
C GLN A 172 -9.43 -5.96 -8.89
N PRO A 173 -10.70 -5.80 -9.33
CA PRO A 173 -11.32 -6.69 -10.31
C PRO A 173 -10.50 -6.79 -11.60
N GLY A 174 -10.24 -8.01 -12.08
CA GLY A 174 -9.56 -8.27 -13.36
C GLY A 174 -8.04 -8.00 -13.36
N VAL A 175 -7.44 -7.64 -12.24
CA VAL A 175 -5.97 -7.50 -12.11
C VAL A 175 -5.32 -8.87 -12.10
N LEU A 176 -5.81 -9.78 -11.28
CA LEU A 176 -5.42 -11.19 -11.35
C LEU A 176 -6.16 -11.88 -12.50
N HIS A 177 -5.52 -12.87 -13.11
CA HIS A 177 -6.08 -13.58 -14.27
C HIS A 177 -7.36 -14.35 -13.94
N ASP A 178 -7.40 -14.97 -12.76
CA ASP A 178 -8.56 -15.65 -12.21
C ASP A 178 -9.15 -14.80 -11.10
N GLN A 179 -10.42 -14.43 -11.24
CA GLN A 179 -11.12 -13.60 -10.25
C GLN A 179 -11.27 -14.31 -8.89
N ASP A 180 -11.22 -15.63 -8.87
CA ASP A 180 -11.32 -16.41 -7.63
C ASP A 180 -9.96 -16.55 -6.92
N SER A 181 -8.85 -16.16 -7.58
CA SER A 181 -7.50 -16.33 -7.00
C SER A 181 -7.33 -15.58 -5.68
N HIS A 182 -7.88 -14.37 -5.54
CA HIS A 182 -7.76 -13.62 -4.29
C HIS A 182 -8.70 -14.12 -3.18
N ILE A 183 -9.78 -14.85 -3.53
CA ILE A 183 -10.72 -15.42 -2.56
C ILE A 183 -10.07 -16.56 -1.79
N GLN A 184 -9.12 -17.28 -2.42
CA GLN A 184 -8.38 -18.39 -1.84
C GLN A 184 -7.04 -17.97 -1.23
N ASP A 185 -6.69 -16.67 -1.27
CA ASP A 185 -5.46 -16.18 -0.63
C ASP A 185 -5.52 -16.34 0.90
N SER A 186 -4.37 -16.58 1.50
CA SER A 186 -4.19 -16.59 2.96
C SER A 186 -4.80 -15.36 3.61
N PHE A 187 -5.38 -15.54 4.80
CA PHE A 187 -6.04 -14.50 5.60
C PHE A 187 -7.37 -14.00 5.03
N ASN A 188 -7.84 -14.49 3.88
CA ASN A 188 -9.13 -14.09 3.34
C ASN A 188 -10.26 -14.58 4.27
N PRO A 189 -11.27 -13.75 4.58
CA PRO A 189 -12.43 -14.16 5.38
C PRO A 189 -13.19 -15.37 4.82
N ALA A 190 -13.18 -15.58 3.50
CA ALA A 190 -13.80 -16.74 2.86
C ALA A 190 -13.14 -18.07 3.27
N LEU A 191 -11.87 -18.03 3.67
CA LEU A 191 -11.14 -19.16 4.26
C LEU A 191 -11.15 -19.16 5.80
N GLY A 192 -12.00 -18.34 6.44
CA GLY A 192 -12.01 -18.18 7.89
C GLY A 192 -10.74 -17.51 8.44
N GLY A 193 -9.99 -16.78 7.61
CA GLY A 193 -8.74 -16.13 7.99
C GLY A 193 -7.55 -17.08 8.10
N LEU A 194 -7.68 -18.30 7.62
CA LEU A 194 -6.61 -19.31 7.62
C LEU A 194 -5.56 -19.03 6.54
N LEU A 195 -4.44 -19.71 6.64
CA LEU A 195 -3.45 -19.77 5.57
C LEU A 195 -3.96 -20.63 4.42
N ASP A 196 -3.56 -20.29 3.20
CA ASP A 196 -3.79 -21.16 2.04
C ASP A 196 -3.00 -22.47 2.17
N CYS A 197 -3.50 -23.53 1.51
CA CYS A 197 -2.89 -24.85 1.55
C CYS A 197 -1.59 -24.92 0.75
N PRO A 198 -0.72 -25.91 1.01
CA PRO A 198 0.46 -26.16 0.19
C PRO A 198 0.10 -26.48 -1.26
N HIS A 199 0.81 -25.88 -2.22
CA HIS A 199 0.63 -26.10 -3.64
C HIS A 199 1.70 -27.03 -4.21
N TYR A 200 1.27 -27.91 -5.11
CA TYR A 200 2.14 -28.84 -5.82
C TYR A 200 1.97 -28.65 -7.32
N THR A 201 3.07 -28.77 -8.07
CA THR A 201 3.09 -28.69 -9.53
C THR A 201 3.97 -29.79 -10.15
N ARG A 202 4.05 -29.81 -11.46
CA ARG A 202 4.85 -30.81 -12.22
C ARG A 202 6.36 -30.61 -12.01
N PRO A 203 7.16 -31.71 -12.00
CA PRO A 203 6.77 -33.11 -12.18
C PRO A 203 6.12 -33.69 -10.92
N GLU A 204 5.37 -34.81 -11.08
CA GLU A 204 4.75 -35.56 -9.98
C GLU A 204 5.74 -36.05 -8.93
N VAL A 205 6.95 -36.41 -9.36
CA VAL A 205 8.05 -36.80 -8.49
C VAL A 205 9.22 -35.83 -8.70
N TRP A 206 9.65 -35.18 -7.65
CA TRP A 206 10.84 -34.34 -7.65
C TRP A 206 11.80 -34.76 -6.54
N ARG A 207 13.00 -35.25 -6.93
CA ARG A 207 14.04 -35.71 -5.99
C ARG A 207 13.48 -36.67 -4.92
N GLU A 208 12.79 -37.73 -5.35
CA GLU A 208 12.17 -38.76 -4.48
C GLU A 208 10.99 -38.25 -3.62
N GLN A 209 10.59 -36.97 -3.75
CA GLN A 209 9.41 -36.41 -3.12
C GLN A 209 8.21 -36.50 -4.06
N HIS A 210 7.12 -37.08 -3.61
CA HIS A 210 5.91 -37.30 -4.39
C HIS A 210 4.84 -36.23 -4.08
N VAL A 211 4.07 -35.88 -5.09
CA VAL A 211 2.81 -35.14 -4.88
C VAL A 211 1.87 -36.02 -4.05
N PRO A 212 1.16 -35.49 -3.06
CA PRO A 212 0.15 -36.25 -2.32
C PRO A 212 -0.86 -36.92 -3.23
N ALA A 213 -1.08 -38.23 -3.04
CA ALA A 213 -1.91 -39.07 -3.92
C ALA A 213 -3.35 -38.52 -4.06
N VAL A 214 -3.89 -37.90 -3.02
CA VAL A 214 -5.22 -37.27 -3.05
C VAL A 214 -5.34 -36.19 -4.13
N LEU A 215 -4.26 -35.46 -4.41
CA LEU A 215 -4.24 -34.40 -5.44
C LEU A 215 -4.19 -34.95 -6.87
N LEU A 216 -3.85 -36.23 -7.04
CA LEU A 216 -3.76 -36.90 -8.33
C LEU A 216 -5.07 -37.65 -8.68
N GLY A 217 -5.92 -37.92 -7.68
CA GLY A 217 -7.09 -38.78 -7.82
C GLY A 217 -8.30 -38.14 -8.51
N GLY A 218 -8.29 -36.83 -8.77
CA GLY A 218 -9.40 -36.12 -9.43
C GLY A 218 -10.70 -36.04 -8.61
N ASN A 219 -10.74 -36.55 -7.38
CA ASN A 219 -11.90 -36.42 -6.49
C ASN A 219 -11.89 -35.04 -5.81
N HIS A 220 -12.68 -34.10 -6.36
CA HIS A 220 -12.73 -32.74 -5.88
C HIS A 220 -13.15 -32.59 -4.41
N ALA A 221 -14.00 -33.49 -3.90
CA ALA A 221 -14.44 -33.44 -2.50
C ALA A 221 -13.29 -33.83 -1.55
N GLU A 222 -12.56 -34.89 -1.86
CA GLU A 222 -11.38 -35.32 -1.09
C GLU A 222 -10.26 -34.28 -1.16
N ILE A 223 -10.04 -33.67 -2.33
CA ILE A 223 -9.06 -32.60 -2.52
C ILE A 223 -9.43 -31.38 -1.66
N ALA A 224 -10.72 -30.97 -1.66
CA ALA A 224 -11.17 -29.85 -0.83
C ALA A 224 -11.01 -30.13 0.67
N GLN A 225 -11.35 -31.33 1.12
CA GLN A 225 -11.16 -31.74 2.51
C GLN A 225 -9.66 -31.77 2.89
N TRP A 226 -8.81 -32.27 1.99
CA TRP A 226 -7.37 -32.28 2.22
C TRP A 226 -6.82 -30.85 2.33
N ARG A 227 -7.21 -29.94 1.43
CA ARG A 227 -6.79 -28.54 1.48
C ARG A 227 -7.17 -27.86 2.79
N GLN A 228 -8.38 -28.14 3.27
CA GLN A 228 -8.86 -27.55 4.52
C GLN A 228 -8.15 -28.09 5.77
N ALA A 229 -7.54 -29.29 5.66
CA ALA A 229 -6.85 -29.96 6.77
C ALA A 229 -5.35 -29.56 6.87
N GLN A 230 -4.81 -28.79 5.91
CA GLN A 230 -3.40 -28.33 5.92
C GLN A 230 -3.24 -27.02 6.70
#